data_90c3686c0557cec38f9dd74f95148c2b
#
_entry.id   90c3686c0557cec38f9dd74f95148c2b
#
_cell.length_a   1.000
_cell.length_b   1.000
_cell.length_c   1.000
_cell.angle_alpha   90.00
_cell.angle_beta   90.00
_cell.angle_gamma   90.00
#
_symmetry.space_group_name_H-M   'P 1'
#
loop_
_entity.id
_entity.type
_entity.pdbx_description
1 polymer ?
#
loop_
_entity_poly.entity_id
_entity_poly.type
_entity_poly.pdbx_seq_one_letter_code
_entity_poly.pdbx_strand_id
1 'polypeptide(L)'
;VRACRALEDTANEEFLTLYAESKAGSPLVLALTYPDQRARFAAAFALAAIRPTEPFTGAGKVIPTLSEALNLEAAGSVLLVEPKDDNRNRLQAELKDEGWNVVAATTGNDAISKARAMPRVDAVVISSKTQNVGHADVVSMLRSDYHTAMTPIVVLSWPDDPVKASWLEKRVPYIQAVDHTIEPATLLEQITALKKEAGSLVLDEEGA
;
A
#
# COMPACT_ATOMS: atom_id res chain seq x y z
N VAL A 1 -12.48 -7.85 -1.75
CA VAL A 1 -12.35 -6.73 -0.78
C VAL A 1 -13.72 -6.10 -0.49
N ARG A 2 -14.41 -5.51 -1.48
CA ARG A 2 -15.72 -4.84 -1.24
C ARG A 2 -16.77 -5.76 -0.60
N ALA A 3 -16.90 -7.01 -1.08
CA ALA A 3 -17.80 -8.01 -0.50
C ALA A 3 -17.45 -8.34 0.96
N CYS A 4 -16.16 -8.48 1.30
CA CYS A 4 -15.75 -8.72 2.68
C CYS A 4 -16.10 -7.54 3.60
N ARG A 5 -15.90 -6.30 3.15
CA ARG A 5 -16.28 -5.09 3.91
C ARG A 5 -17.79 -4.99 4.10
N ALA A 6 -18.59 -5.30 3.06
CA ALA A 6 -20.05 -5.33 3.21
C ALA A 6 -20.50 -6.39 4.24
N LEU A 7 -19.80 -7.51 4.32
CA LEU A 7 -20.06 -8.56 5.31
C LEU A 7 -19.60 -8.18 6.71
N GLU A 8 -18.60 -7.32 6.87
CA GLU A 8 -18.17 -6.78 8.16
C GLU A 8 -19.31 -6.07 8.90
N ASP A 9 -20.15 -5.33 8.14
CA ASP A 9 -21.26 -4.56 8.69
C ASP A 9 -22.58 -5.38 8.79
N THR A 10 -22.71 -6.47 8.03
CA THR A 10 -24.02 -7.16 7.84
C THR A 10 -24.03 -8.62 8.24
N ALA A 11 -22.87 -9.28 8.29
CA ALA A 11 -22.78 -10.69 8.65
C ALA A 11 -22.86 -10.88 10.17
N ASN A 12 -23.53 -11.95 10.57
CA ASN A 12 -23.63 -12.40 11.96
C ASN A 12 -23.12 -13.84 12.10
N GLU A 13 -23.20 -14.41 13.29
CA GLU A 13 -22.74 -15.78 13.57
C GLU A 13 -23.50 -16.84 12.74
N GLU A 14 -24.76 -16.59 12.39
CA GLU A 14 -25.53 -17.46 11.50
C GLU A 14 -24.87 -17.63 10.13
N PHE A 15 -24.24 -16.58 9.61
CA PHE A 15 -23.49 -16.66 8.35
C PHE A 15 -22.38 -17.73 8.41
N LEU A 16 -21.73 -17.92 9.54
CA LEU A 16 -20.72 -18.96 9.73
C LEU A 16 -21.31 -20.35 9.88
N THR A 17 -22.46 -20.46 10.57
CA THR A 17 -23.16 -21.73 10.80
C THR A 17 -23.78 -22.31 9.53
N LEU A 18 -24.20 -21.46 8.56
CA LEU A 18 -24.67 -21.89 7.25
C LEU A 18 -23.64 -22.73 6.49
N TYR A 19 -22.36 -22.58 6.82
CA TYR A 19 -21.25 -23.30 6.18
C TYR A 19 -20.58 -24.30 7.11
N ALA A 20 -21.17 -24.62 8.27
CA ALA A 20 -20.59 -25.51 9.27
C ALA A 20 -20.27 -26.91 8.72
N GLU A 21 -21.12 -27.44 7.84
CA GLU A 21 -20.93 -28.74 7.19
C GLU A 21 -19.99 -28.70 5.99
N SER A 22 -19.62 -27.52 5.52
CA SER A 22 -18.69 -27.35 4.40
C SER A 22 -17.24 -27.63 4.83
N LYS A 23 -16.58 -28.60 4.19
CA LYS A 23 -15.14 -28.86 4.42
C LYS A 23 -14.26 -27.65 4.11
N ALA A 24 -14.71 -26.76 3.26
CA ALA A 24 -13.97 -25.55 2.86
C ALA A 24 -14.23 -24.36 3.83
N GLY A 25 -15.26 -24.44 4.66
CA GLY A 25 -15.72 -23.33 5.50
C GLY A 25 -16.53 -22.27 4.73
N SER A 26 -16.78 -21.14 5.37
CA SER A 26 -17.52 -20.02 4.77
C SER A 26 -16.66 -19.30 3.69
N PRO A 27 -17.30 -18.53 2.78
CA PRO A 27 -16.57 -17.72 1.81
C PRO A 27 -15.54 -16.76 2.43
N LEU A 28 -15.79 -16.23 3.63
CA LEU A 28 -14.82 -15.42 4.37
C LEU A 28 -13.60 -16.24 4.80
N VAL A 29 -13.80 -17.49 5.24
CA VAL A 29 -12.69 -18.39 5.59
C VAL A 29 -11.85 -18.73 4.36
N LEU A 30 -12.46 -18.98 3.21
CA LEU A 30 -11.75 -19.18 1.95
C LEU A 30 -10.94 -17.94 1.56
N ALA A 31 -11.49 -16.75 1.77
CA ALA A 31 -10.81 -15.49 1.48
C ALA A 31 -9.56 -15.26 2.34
N LEU A 32 -9.43 -15.88 3.52
CA LEU A 32 -8.19 -15.83 4.33
C LEU A 32 -6.96 -16.46 3.64
N THR A 33 -7.17 -17.30 2.65
CA THR A 33 -6.09 -17.96 1.88
C THR A 33 -5.96 -17.44 0.45
N TYR A 34 -6.66 -16.36 0.13
CA TYR A 34 -6.63 -15.79 -1.20
C TYR A 34 -5.27 -15.13 -1.50
N PRO A 35 -4.78 -15.17 -2.76
CA PRO A 35 -3.49 -14.57 -3.12
C PRO A 35 -3.42 -13.05 -2.86
N ASP A 36 -4.52 -12.33 -3.05
CA ASP A 36 -4.59 -10.89 -2.77
C ASP A 36 -4.63 -10.63 -1.26
N GLN A 37 -3.58 -10.00 -0.74
CA GLN A 37 -3.40 -9.68 0.69
C GLN A 37 -4.53 -8.79 1.24
N ARG A 38 -5.05 -7.85 0.42
CA ARG A 38 -6.18 -6.98 0.81
C ARG A 38 -7.46 -7.79 1.04
N ALA A 39 -7.67 -8.84 0.23
CA ALA A 39 -8.81 -9.72 0.41
C ALA A 39 -8.67 -10.55 1.69
N ARG A 40 -7.46 -11.06 2.00
CA ARG A 40 -7.19 -11.79 3.25
C ARG A 40 -7.45 -10.91 4.47
N PHE A 41 -6.94 -9.69 4.49
CA PHE A 41 -7.11 -8.76 5.61
C PHE A 41 -8.58 -8.36 5.80
N ALA A 42 -9.27 -7.98 4.71
CA ALA A 42 -10.68 -7.65 4.78
C ALA A 42 -11.54 -8.83 5.28
N ALA A 43 -11.19 -10.06 4.91
CA ALA A 43 -11.87 -11.25 5.43
C ALA A 43 -11.60 -11.48 6.92
N ALA A 44 -10.35 -11.27 7.36
CA ALA A 44 -9.98 -11.41 8.77
C ALA A 44 -10.68 -10.38 9.65
N PHE A 45 -10.77 -9.12 9.22
CA PHE A 45 -11.52 -8.07 9.93
C PHE A 45 -13.02 -8.38 9.98
N ALA A 46 -13.62 -8.82 8.87
CA ALA A 46 -15.03 -9.22 8.84
C ALA A 46 -15.31 -10.39 9.81
N LEU A 47 -14.45 -11.41 9.84
CA LEU A 47 -14.57 -12.54 10.78
C LEU A 47 -14.41 -12.10 12.23
N ALA A 48 -13.52 -11.16 12.51
CA ALA A 48 -13.35 -10.62 13.86
C ALA A 48 -14.56 -9.76 14.29
N ALA A 49 -15.17 -9.00 13.37
CA ALA A 49 -16.35 -8.18 13.62
C ALA A 49 -17.59 -9.02 13.96
N ILE A 50 -17.74 -10.20 13.35
CA ILE A 50 -18.82 -11.16 13.66
C ILE A 50 -18.77 -11.64 15.14
N ARG A 51 -17.57 -11.66 15.77
CA ARG A 51 -17.34 -12.12 17.16
C ARG A 51 -17.93 -13.51 17.45
N PRO A 52 -17.59 -14.55 16.67
CA PRO A 52 -18.17 -15.86 16.81
C PRO A 52 -17.91 -16.42 18.22
N THR A 53 -18.96 -16.98 18.82
CA THR A 53 -18.89 -17.63 20.14
C THR A 53 -18.57 -19.12 20.02
N GLU A 54 -18.88 -19.72 18.87
CA GLU A 54 -18.64 -21.14 18.59
C GLU A 54 -17.44 -21.35 17.65
N PRO A 55 -16.69 -22.44 17.81
CA PRO A 55 -15.61 -22.79 16.90
C PRO A 55 -16.12 -22.99 15.45
N PHE A 56 -15.41 -22.47 14.48
CA PHE A 56 -15.71 -22.65 13.06
C PHE A 56 -14.49 -23.12 12.29
N THR A 57 -14.73 -23.79 11.15
CA THR A 57 -13.65 -24.27 10.28
C THR A 57 -12.78 -23.10 9.83
N GLY A 58 -11.46 -23.16 10.07
CA GLY A 58 -10.51 -22.13 9.67
C GLY A 58 -10.30 -20.99 10.67
N ALA A 59 -10.93 -21.00 11.84
CA ALA A 59 -10.76 -20.01 12.91
C ALA A 59 -9.29 -19.74 13.27
N GLY A 60 -8.44 -20.77 13.27
CA GLY A 60 -7.00 -20.64 13.57
C GLY A 60 -6.20 -19.78 12.60
N LYS A 61 -6.77 -19.38 11.45
CA LYS A 61 -6.13 -18.49 10.47
C LYS A 61 -6.43 -17.02 10.74
N VAL A 62 -7.47 -16.69 11.51
CA VAL A 62 -7.92 -15.31 11.73
C VAL A 62 -6.86 -14.51 12.46
N ILE A 63 -6.43 -14.98 13.63
CA ILE A 63 -5.44 -14.26 14.46
C ILE A 63 -4.09 -14.04 13.73
N PRO A 64 -3.48 -15.05 13.10
CA PRO A 64 -2.26 -14.82 12.32
C PRO A 64 -2.44 -13.77 11.21
N THR A 65 -3.58 -13.78 10.50
CA THR A 65 -3.86 -12.81 9.42
C THR A 65 -4.08 -11.39 9.97
N LEU A 66 -4.75 -11.25 11.12
CA LEU A 66 -4.89 -9.96 11.81
C LEU A 66 -3.54 -9.45 12.33
N SER A 67 -2.70 -10.31 12.89
CA SER A 67 -1.35 -9.95 13.32
C SER A 67 -0.49 -9.47 12.15
N GLU A 68 -0.58 -10.14 10.99
CA GLU A 68 0.09 -9.70 9.75
C GLU A 68 -0.39 -8.30 9.34
N ALA A 69 -1.71 -8.05 9.37
CA ALA A 69 -2.30 -6.76 9.02
C ALA A 69 -1.83 -5.64 9.96
N LEU A 70 -1.85 -5.87 11.27
CA LEU A 70 -1.41 -4.89 12.29
C LEU A 70 0.08 -4.57 12.17
N ASN A 71 0.92 -5.57 11.93
CA ASN A 71 2.35 -5.35 11.71
C ASN A 71 2.61 -4.50 10.45
N LEU A 72 1.83 -4.70 9.40
CA LEU A 72 1.93 -3.91 8.17
C LEU A 72 1.49 -2.45 8.39
N GLU A 73 0.46 -2.22 9.20
CA GLU A 73 0.01 -0.86 9.56
C GLU A 73 1.05 -0.12 10.39
N ALA A 74 1.69 -0.81 11.34
CA ALA A 74 2.71 -0.21 12.21
C ALA A 74 3.97 0.18 11.43
N ALA A 75 4.36 -0.62 10.44
CA ALA A 75 5.63 -0.48 9.73
C ALA A 75 5.61 0.53 8.57
N GLY A 76 4.47 1.09 8.18
CA GLY A 76 4.38 1.88 6.95
C GLY A 76 4.83 1.10 5.70
N SER A 77 4.20 1.32 4.55
CA SER A 77 4.52 0.58 3.32
C SER A 77 4.95 1.53 2.21
N VAL A 78 6.11 1.29 1.63
CA VAL A 78 6.65 2.09 0.52
C VAL A 78 6.81 1.26 -0.76
N LEU A 79 6.35 1.83 -1.87
CA LEU A 79 6.62 1.31 -3.20
C LEU A 79 7.86 2.00 -3.75
N LEU A 80 8.95 1.25 -3.91
CA LEU A 80 10.23 1.73 -4.45
C LEU A 80 10.34 1.32 -5.93
N VAL A 81 10.38 2.29 -6.83
CA VAL A 81 10.48 2.07 -8.28
C VAL A 81 11.84 2.58 -8.77
N GLU A 82 12.80 1.68 -8.89
CA GLU A 82 14.18 2.01 -9.30
C GLU A 82 14.72 0.92 -10.23
N PRO A 83 15.00 1.24 -11.50
CA PRO A 83 15.55 0.28 -12.46
C PRO A 83 16.99 -0.17 -12.14
N LYS A 84 17.80 0.73 -11.56
CA LYS A 84 19.21 0.43 -11.26
C LYS A 84 19.33 -0.43 -10.01
N ASP A 85 19.91 -1.61 -10.15
CA ASP A 85 20.00 -2.61 -9.10
C ASP A 85 20.75 -2.10 -7.86
N ASP A 86 21.90 -1.45 -8.04
CA ASP A 86 22.72 -0.96 -6.92
C ASP A 86 21.95 0.07 -6.08
N ASN A 87 21.32 1.05 -6.75
CA ASN A 87 20.55 2.09 -6.05
C ASN A 87 19.28 1.51 -5.40
N ARG A 88 18.58 0.60 -6.08
CA ARG A 88 17.40 -0.08 -5.56
C ARG A 88 17.75 -0.90 -4.31
N ASN A 89 18.82 -1.69 -4.36
CA ASN A 89 19.24 -2.54 -3.24
C ASN A 89 19.65 -1.68 -2.04
N ARG A 90 20.40 -0.60 -2.27
CA ARG A 90 20.78 0.37 -1.23
C ARG A 90 19.55 0.96 -0.55
N LEU A 91 18.68 1.61 -1.31
CA LEU A 91 17.47 2.25 -0.76
C LEU A 91 16.53 1.24 -0.08
N GLN A 92 16.40 0.04 -0.65
CA GLN A 92 15.57 -1.01 -0.07
C GLN A 92 16.10 -1.50 1.27
N ALA A 93 17.42 -1.67 1.42
CA ALA A 93 18.03 -2.08 2.68
C ALA A 93 17.84 -0.99 3.75
N GLU A 94 18.20 0.24 3.42
CA GLU A 94 18.14 1.38 4.33
C GLU A 94 16.71 1.70 4.79
N LEU A 95 15.71 1.67 3.88
CA LEU A 95 14.31 1.85 4.25
C LEU A 95 13.78 0.71 5.14
N LYS A 96 14.25 -0.52 4.94
CA LYS A 96 13.91 -1.66 5.80
C LYS A 96 14.54 -1.54 7.19
N ASP A 97 15.78 -1.09 7.28
CA ASP A 97 16.46 -0.88 8.55
C ASP A 97 15.76 0.18 9.40
N GLU A 98 15.11 1.16 8.75
CA GLU A 98 14.23 2.15 9.37
C GLU A 98 12.80 1.64 9.66
N GLY A 99 12.57 0.35 9.48
CA GLY A 99 11.30 -0.32 9.83
C GLY A 99 10.20 -0.23 8.77
N TRP A 100 10.50 0.20 7.54
CA TRP A 100 9.50 0.25 6.47
C TRP A 100 9.34 -1.09 5.76
N ASN A 101 8.11 -1.42 5.41
CA ASN A 101 7.82 -2.51 4.48
C ASN A 101 8.03 -2.02 3.05
N VAL A 102 9.08 -2.51 2.39
CA VAL A 102 9.47 -2.05 1.05
C VAL A 102 9.08 -3.06 -0.02
N VAL A 103 8.22 -2.62 -0.94
CA VAL A 103 7.89 -3.36 -2.16
C VAL A 103 8.64 -2.71 -3.31
N ALA A 104 9.63 -3.42 -3.86
CA ALA A 104 10.47 -2.90 -4.93
C ALA A 104 9.94 -3.28 -6.32
N ALA A 105 10.00 -2.34 -7.26
CA ALA A 105 9.66 -2.52 -8.68
C ALA A 105 10.82 -2.03 -9.55
N THR A 106 11.01 -2.66 -10.70
CA THR A 106 12.07 -2.32 -11.65
C THR A 106 11.59 -1.54 -12.86
N THR A 107 10.29 -1.59 -13.14
CA THR A 107 9.64 -0.91 -14.28
C THR A 107 8.35 -0.23 -13.88
N GLY A 108 7.86 0.70 -14.71
CA GLY A 108 6.60 1.37 -14.44
C GLY A 108 5.39 0.44 -14.45
N ASN A 109 5.35 -0.55 -15.34
CA ASN A 109 4.27 -1.55 -15.35
C ASN A 109 4.26 -2.41 -14.09
N ASP A 110 5.44 -2.84 -13.63
CA ASP A 110 5.60 -3.60 -12.39
C ASP A 110 5.16 -2.76 -11.17
N ALA A 111 5.52 -1.47 -11.17
CA ALA A 111 5.11 -0.53 -10.13
C ALA A 111 3.58 -0.41 -10.02
N ILE A 112 2.88 -0.22 -11.15
CA ILE A 112 1.41 -0.11 -11.17
C ILE A 112 0.76 -1.42 -10.68
N SER A 113 1.27 -2.56 -11.15
CA SER A 113 0.77 -3.87 -10.73
C SER A 113 0.92 -4.09 -9.23
N LYS A 114 2.11 -3.77 -8.67
CA LYS A 114 2.41 -3.89 -7.25
C LYS A 114 1.61 -2.89 -6.40
N ALA A 115 1.49 -1.64 -6.84
CA ALA A 115 0.67 -0.65 -6.14
C ALA A 115 -0.78 -1.13 -5.92
N ARG A 116 -1.36 -1.76 -6.95
CA ARG A 116 -2.72 -2.32 -6.87
C ARG A 116 -2.82 -3.57 -6.00
N ALA A 117 -1.75 -4.34 -5.89
CA ALA A 117 -1.70 -5.56 -5.07
C ALA A 117 -1.42 -5.26 -3.59
N MET A 118 -0.71 -4.16 -3.29
CA MET A 118 -0.42 -3.75 -1.91
C MET A 118 -1.72 -3.43 -1.15
N PRO A 119 -1.86 -3.88 0.10
CA PRO A 119 -3.01 -3.53 0.93
C PRO A 119 -3.07 -2.03 1.22
N ARG A 120 -1.90 -1.41 1.38
CA ARG A 120 -1.70 0.00 1.65
C ARG A 120 -0.41 0.48 1.00
N VAL A 121 -0.42 1.68 0.47
CA VAL A 121 0.77 2.38 -0.06
C VAL A 121 0.88 3.71 0.66
N ASP A 122 1.79 3.80 1.64
CA ASP A 122 1.99 5.00 2.45
C ASP A 122 2.88 6.03 1.77
N ALA A 123 3.76 5.58 0.88
CA ALA A 123 4.60 6.43 0.06
C ALA A 123 5.02 5.72 -1.23
N VAL A 124 5.36 6.49 -2.24
CA VAL A 124 6.00 6.01 -3.47
C VAL A 124 7.31 6.74 -3.66
N VAL A 125 8.38 6.00 -3.88
CA VAL A 125 9.68 6.53 -4.29
C VAL A 125 9.94 6.04 -5.71
N ILE A 126 10.00 6.96 -6.67
CA ILE A 126 10.09 6.61 -8.09
C ILE A 126 11.26 7.30 -8.77
N SER A 127 12.08 6.54 -9.46
CA SER A 127 13.21 7.06 -10.26
C SER A 127 12.71 7.72 -11.55
N SER A 128 13.28 8.87 -11.90
CA SER A 128 13.05 9.51 -13.21
C SER A 128 13.54 8.64 -14.39
N LYS A 129 14.36 7.63 -14.11
CA LYS A 129 14.83 6.64 -15.10
C LYS A 129 13.92 5.43 -15.27
N THR A 130 12.74 5.44 -14.68
CA THR A 130 11.76 4.35 -14.81
C THR A 130 11.43 4.08 -16.28
N GLN A 131 11.48 2.79 -16.67
CA GLN A 131 11.35 2.31 -18.04
C GLN A 131 9.99 1.64 -18.29
N ASN A 132 9.68 1.36 -19.55
CA ASN A 132 8.44 0.81 -20.10
C ASN A 132 7.27 1.80 -20.01
N VAL A 133 6.84 2.14 -18.82
CA VAL A 133 5.96 3.29 -18.53
C VAL A 133 6.81 4.31 -17.79
N GLY A 134 6.89 5.52 -18.30
CA GLY A 134 7.69 6.61 -17.72
C GLY A 134 7.17 7.02 -16.35
N HIS A 135 8.04 7.59 -15.50
CA HIS A 135 7.66 8.02 -14.15
C HIS A 135 6.46 8.97 -14.13
N ALA A 136 6.35 9.89 -15.12
CA ALA A 136 5.21 10.82 -15.20
C ALA A 136 3.88 10.12 -15.47
N ASP A 137 3.88 9.08 -16.32
CA ASP A 137 2.70 8.30 -16.61
C ASP A 137 2.32 7.42 -15.43
N VAL A 138 3.32 6.82 -14.73
CA VAL A 138 3.09 6.08 -13.49
C VAL A 138 2.44 6.98 -12.44
N VAL A 139 2.96 8.19 -12.24
CA VAL A 139 2.38 9.18 -11.32
C VAL A 139 0.94 9.50 -11.70
N SER A 140 0.65 9.75 -12.98
CA SER A 140 -0.71 10.02 -13.46
C SER A 140 -1.66 8.85 -13.18
N MET A 141 -1.22 7.60 -13.39
CA MET A 141 -2.01 6.41 -13.12
C MET A 141 -2.25 6.21 -11.62
N LEU A 142 -1.26 6.46 -10.77
CA LEU A 142 -1.40 6.40 -9.31
C LEU A 142 -2.38 7.46 -8.80
N ARG A 143 -2.35 8.68 -9.35
CA ARG A 143 -3.30 9.75 -8.99
C ARG A 143 -4.73 9.47 -9.45
N SER A 144 -4.91 8.66 -10.50
CA SER A 144 -6.22 8.24 -11.00
C SER A 144 -6.83 7.08 -10.23
N ASP A 145 -6.06 6.39 -9.42
CA ASP A 145 -6.51 5.27 -8.58
C ASP A 145 -6.83 5.78 -7.17
N TYR A 146 -8.07 5.59 -6.71
CA TYR A 146 -8.53 6.11 -5.41
C TYR A 146 -7.69 5.63 -4.21
N HIS A 147 -7.05 4.47 -4.29
CA HIS A 147 -6.18 3.95 -3.24
C HIS A 147 -4.86 4.70 -3.09
N THR A 148 -4.39 5.31 -4.19
CA THR A 148 -3.09 5.98 -4.24
C THR A 148 -3.18 7.45 -4.62
N ALA A 149 -4.41 7.98 -4.79
CA ALA A 149 -4.63 9.35 -5.24
C ALA A 149 -3.95 10.39 -4.33
N MET A 150 -3.92 10.17 -3.02
CA MET A 150 -3.34 11.06 -2.02
C MET A 150 -1.98 10.58 -1.49
N THR A 151 -1.47 9.46 -2.00
CA THR A 151 -0.18 8.91 -1.53
C THR A 151 0.97 9.86 -1.84
N PRO A 152 1.82 10.22 -0.87
CA PRO A 152 3.05 10.97 -1.09
C PRO A 152 3.96 10.30 -2.12
N ILE A 153 4.50 11.09 -3.06
CA ILE A 153 5.41 10.59 -4.09
C ILE A 153 6.70 11.39 -4.05
N VAL A 154 7.82 10.71 -3.92
CA VAL A 154 9.14 11.30 -4.07
C VAL A 154 9.75 10.81 -5.38
N VAL A 155 10.13 11.76 -6.25
CA VAL A 155 10.77 11.47 -7.54
C VAL A 155 12.28 11.62 -7.39
N LEU A 156 13.01 10.52 -7.56
CA LEU A 156 14.48 10.51 -7.61
C LEU A 156 14.93 11.05 -8.97
N SER A 157 15.40 12.29 -8.99
CA SER A 157 15.85 12.98 -10.19
C SER A 157 17.29 12.63 -10.53
N TRP A 158 17.50 12.20 -11.75
CA TRP A 158 18.85 11.97 -12.29
C TRP A 158 19.33 13.19 -13.09
N PRO A 159 20.65 13.47 -13.16
CA PRO A 159 21.19 14.69 -13.75
C PRO A 159 20.75 14.97 -15.20
N ASP A 160 20.41 13.93 -15.94
CA ASP A 160 19.99 14.01 -17.34
C ASP A 160 18.46 14.10 -17.52
N ASP A 161 17.68 14.20 -16.41
CA ASP A 161 16.21 14.40 -16.49
C ASP A 161 15.63 15.42 -15.48
N PRO A 162 16.34 16.50 -15.11
CA PRO A 162 15.91 17.39 -14.02
C PRO A 162 14.64 18.20 -14.32
N VAL A 163 14.35 18.46 -15.60
CA VAL A 163 13.24 19.34 -15.99
C VAL A 163 11.89 18.67 -15.77
N LYS A 164 11.79 17.38 -16.03
CA LYS A 164 10.53 16.62 -15.91
C LYS A 164 10.11 16.39 -14.47
N ALA A 165 11.05 16.09 -13.57
CA ALA A 165 10.78 15.92 -12.17
C ALA A 165 10.25 17.22 -11.53
N SER A 166 10.87 18.35 -11.78
CA SER A 166 10.43 19.66 -11.29
C SER A 166 9.09 20.13 -11.91
N TRP A 167 8.77 19.65 -13.10
CA TRP A 167 7.48 19.93 -13.72
C TRP A 167 6.33 19.19 -13.02
N LEU A 168 6.56 17.94 -12.59
CA LEU A 168 5.58 17.18 -11.84
C LEU A 168 5.30 17.83 -10.48
N GLU A 169 6.32 18.23 -9.76
CA GLU A 169 6.22 18.90 -8.45
C GLU A 169 5.32 20.16 -8.51
N LYS A 170 5.38 20.91 -9.60
CA LYS A 170 4.55 22.13 -9.78
C LYS A 170 3.08 21.86 -10.14
N ARG A 171 2.73 20.67 -10.58
CA ARG A 171 1.43 20.37 -11.19
C ARG A 171 0.64 19.26 -10.50
N VAL A 172 1.31 18.46 -9.72
CA VAL A 172 0.70 17.30 -9.05
C VAL A 172 0.87 17.47 -7.55
N PRO A 173 -0.19 17.39 -6.76
CA PRO A 173 -0.10 17.53 -5.31
C PRO A 173 0.67 16.37 -4.67
N TYR A 174 1.28 16.64 -3.52
CA TYR A 174 2.03 15.66 -2.69
C TYR A 174 3.14 14.97 -3.46
N ILE A 175 3.83 15.70 -4.31
CA ILE A 175 5.03 15.25 -5.02
C ILE A 175 6.19 16.16 -4.69
N GLN A 176 7.36 15.55 -4.48
CA GLN A 176 8.62 16.25 -4.36
C GLN A 176 9.68 15.59 -5.23
N ALA A 177 10.48 16.40 -5.93
CA ALA A 177 11.64 15.94 -6.67
C ALA A 177 12.89 16.13 -5.81
N VAL A 178 13.69 15.08 -5.70
CA VAL A 178 14.96 15.08 -4.94
C VAL A 178 16.06 14.47 -5.80
N ASP A 179 17.31 14.75 -5.44
CA ASP A 179 18.46 14.11 -6.11
C ASP A 179 18.46 12.60 -5.86
N HIS A 180 18.83 11.81 -6.88
CA HIS A 180 18.89 10.34 -6.77
C HIS A 180 19.91 9.84 -5.76
N THR A 181 20.87 10.68 -5.33
CA THR A 181 21.87 10.40 -4.31
C THR A 181 21.42 10.76 -2.90
N ILE A 182 20.15 11.17 -2.73
CA ILE A 182 19.60 11.56 -1.43
C ILE A 182 19.91 10.52 -0.34
N GLU A 183 20.30 11.03 0.82
CA GLU A 183 20.47 10.20 2.02
C GLU A 183 19.12 9.68 2.52
N PRO A 184 19.04 8.42 2.96
CA PRO A 184 17.79 7.79 3.38
C PRO A 184 17.06 8.51 4.50
N ALA A 185 17.80 9.00 5.49
CA ALA A 185 17.21 9.79 6.58
C ALA A 185 16.48 11.02 6.05
N THR A 186 17.09 11.76 5.11
CA THR A 186 16.48 12.92 4.46
C THR A 186 15.30 12.51 3.59
N LEU A 187 15.37 11.37 2.89
CA LEU A 187 14.25 10.83 2.12
C LEU A 187 13.03 10.55 3.02
N LEU A 188 13.25 9.96 4.19
CA LEU A 188 12.19 9.69 5.17
C LEU A 188 11.58 10.98 5.75
N GLU A 189 12.39 12.00 6.00
CA GLU A 189 11.89 13.32 6.41
C GLU A 189 10.97 13.92 5.34
N GLN A 190 11.35 13.82 4.06
CA GLN A 190 10.53 14.30 2.96
C GLN A 190 9.20 13.52 2.83
N ILE A 191 9.26 12.18 2.92
CA ILE A 191 8.06 11.34 2.94
C ILE A 191 7.13 11.75 4.09
N THR A 192 7.69 11.95 5.28
CA THR A 192 6.91 12.31 6.48
C THR A 192 6.27 13.69 6.33
N ALA A 193 6.99 14.67 5.78
CA ALA A 193 6.48 16.01 5.51
C ALA A 193 5.30 15.96 4.51
N LEU A 194 5.45 15.24 3.41
CA LEU A 194 4.40 15.07 2.41
C LEU A 194 3.17 14.30 2.96
N LYS A 195 3.38 13.30 3.82
CA LYS A 195 2.28 12.59 4.50
C LYS A 195 1.48 13.54 5.40
N LYS A 196 2.16 14.42 6.13
CA LYS A 196 1.50 15.41 6.98
C LYS A 196 0.70 16.40 6.16
N GLU A 197 1.22 16.85 5.03
CA GLU A 197 0.51 17.73 4.10
C GLU A 197 -0.73 17.05 3.52
N ALA A 198 -0.62 15.80 3.06
CA ALA A 198 -1.75 15.03 2.55
C ALA A 198 -2.82 14.75 3.62
N GLY A 199 -2.41 14.50 4.87
CA GLY A 199 -3.33 14.23 5.99
C GLY A 199 -4.03 15.48 6.53
N SER A 200 -3.42 16.66 6.46
CA SER A 200 -4.03 17.90 6.96
C SER A 200 -5.25 18.31 6.14
N LEU A 201 -5.27 18.05 4.85
CA LEU A 201 -6.41 18.38 3.98
C LEU A 201 -7.63 17.48 4.20
N VAL A 202 -7.44 16.24 4.62
CA VAL A 202 -8.56 15.33 4.93
C VAL A 202 -9.29 15.77 6.21
N LEU A 203 -8.58 16.38 7.16
CA LEU A 203 -9.17 16.90 8.39
C LEU A 203 -9.92 18.23 8.19
N ASP A 204 -9.50 19.04 7.21
CA ASP A 204 -10.14 20.33 6.91
C ASP A 204 -11.46 20.17 6.12
N GLU A 205 -11.64 19.07 5.38
CA GLU A 205 -12.89 18.76 4.67
C GLU A 205 -13.98 18.17 5.60
N GLU A 206 -13.62 17.54 6.72
CA GLU A 206 -14.57 17.05 7.73
C GLU A 206 -15.01 18.14 8.75
N GLY A 207 -14.37 19.29 8.74
CA GLY A 207 -14.62 20.42 9.66
C GLY A 207 -15.41 21.58 9.08
N ALA A 208 -15.87 21.51 7.85
CA ALA A 208 -16.70 22.49 7.17
C ALA A 208 -18.09 21.91 6.86
#